data_d5c4bb7d057bd42270e57defb0b54a0b
#
_entry.id   d5c4bb7d057bd42270e57defb0b54a0b
#
_cell.length_a   1.000
_cell.length_b   1.000
_cell.length_c   1.000
_cell.angle_alpha   90.00
_cell.angle_beta   90.00
_cell.angle_gamma   90.00
#
_symmetry.space_group_name_H-M   'P 1'
#
loop_
_entity.id
_entity.type
_entity.pdbx_description
1 polymer ?
#
loop_
_entity_poly.entity_id
_entity_poly.type
_entity_poly.pdbx_seq_one_letter_code
_entity_poly.pdbx_strand_id
1 'polypeptide(L)'
;MIPQSRPSYLQFHVPLDRRAGWYRALKAALGEVRGVRWQDGHFHVTVVFINDEVDVAGAGKLAEVMDGELAGMAAPVLTFDTVAAFTTQGGGMHVVYLTASQVPDEWAVFVDRLRAKLIGLDYHLGPFQLHVTLARVPAGSIDLEELRARLVRIDVPKMSLALTKADYRFYREFKWAVREWTLSTC
;
A
#
# COMPACT_ATOMS: atom_id res chain seq x y z
N MET A 1 -4.72 -28.91 6.89
CA MET A 1 -4.72 -27.44 7.07
C MET A 1 -3.61 -26.92 6.16
N ILE A 2 -3.96 -26.33 5.02
CA ILE A 2 -2.96 -25.71 4.12
C ILE A 2 -2.40 -24.53 4.89
N PRO A 3 -1.07 -24.43 5.12
CA PRO A 3 -0.49 -23.24 5.71
C PRO A 3 -0.91 -22.06 4.83
N GLN A 4 -1.58 -21.07 5.39
CA GLN A 4 -1.78 -19.82 4.68
C GLN A 4 -0.38 -19.27 4.41
N SER A 5 0.01 -19.20 3.14
CA SER A 5 1.25 -18.54 2.75
C SER A 5 1.25 -17.16 3.39
N ARG A 6 2.33 -16.84 4.09
CA ARG A 6 2.46 -15.54 4.77
C ARG A 6 3.37 -14.69 3.92
N PRO A 7 2.78 -13.92 3.00
CA PRO A 7 3.54 -13.11 2.07
C PRO A 7 4.36 -12.07 2.83
N SER A 8 5.49 -11.72 2.26
CA SER A 8 6.27 -10.58 2.71
C SER A 8 6.11 -9.41 1.76
N TYR A 9 6.33 -8.19 2.23
CA TYR A 9 6.09 -7.00 1.42
C TYR A 9 6.94 -5.80 1.84
N LEU A 10 7.32 -4.99 0.84
CA LEU A 10 7.92 -3.68 1.03
C LEU A 10 6.87 -2.60 0.83
N GLN A 11 6.79 -1.70 1.78
CA GLN A 11 5.85 -0.59 1.76
C GLN A 11 6.52 0.74 2.15
N PHE A 12 5.95 1.84 1.66
CA PHE A 12 6.33 3.20 2.05
C PHE A 12 5.20 3.82 2.85
N HIS A 13 5.51 4.44 3.97
CA HIS A 13 4.53 5.12 4.81
C HIS A 13 4.07 6.41 4.16
N VAL A 14 2.77 6.64 4.18
CA VAL A 14 2.14 7.86 3.66
C VAL A 14 1.60 8.67 4.84
N PRO A 15 2.10 9.88 5.10
CA PRO A 15 1.75 10.68 6.27
C PRO A 15 0.41 11.39 6.10
N LEU A 16 -0.69 10.64 6.04
CA LEU A 16 -2.04 11.18 5.94
C LEU A 16 -2.60 11.57 7.31
N ASP A 17 -3.27 12.73 7.37
CA ASP A 17 -4.00 13.16 8.58
C ASP A 17 -5.45 12.66 8.56
N ARG A 18 -5.77 11.75 9.49
CA ARG A 18 -7.14 11.23 9.67
C ARG A 18 -8.15 12.30 10.15
N ARG A 19 -7.67 13.46 10.61
CA ARG A 19 -8.50 14.58 11.02
C ARG A 19 -8.80 15.55 9.88
N ALA A 20 -8.22 15.34 8.71
CA ALA A 20 -8.48 16.16 7.52
C ALA A 20 -9.96 16.14 7.14
N GLY A 21 -10.45 17.24 6.60
CA GLY A 21 -11.86 17.41 6.23
C GLY A 21 -12.35 16.35 5.24
N TRP A 22 -11.55 16.08 4.21
CA TRP A 22 -11.85 15.08 3.19
C TRP A 22 -11.96 13.66 3.79
N TYR A 23 -11.10 13.30 4.76
CA TYR A 23 -11.14 11.98 5.38
C TYR A 23 -12.38 11.83 6.28
N ARG A 24 -12.79 12.89 6.96
CA ARG A 24 -14.08 12.91 7.71
C ARG A 24 -15.27 12.81 6.77
N ALA A 25 -15.24 13.51 5.61
CA ALA A 25 -16.28 13.40 4.59
C ALA A 25 -16.37 11.97 4.03
N LEU A 26 -15.23 11.32 3.80
CA LEU A 26 -15.18 9.90 3.42
C LEU A 26 -15.84 9.02 4.47
N LYS A 27 -15.53 9.22 5.75
CA LYS A 27 -16.16 8.46 6.84
C LYS A 27 -17.67 8.67 6.90
N ALA A 28 -18.12 9.90 6.70
CA ALA A 28 -19.56 10.22 6.67
C ALA A 28 -20.26 9.55 5.48
N ALA A 29 -19.65 9.57 4.29
CA ALA A 29 -20.21 8.94 3.08
C ALA A 29 -20.38 7.42 3.20
N LEU A 30 -19.58 6.77 4.05
CA LEU A 30 -19.64 5.32 4.32
C LEU A 30 -20.26 4.98 5.68
N GLY A 31 -20.74 5.95 6.43
CA GLY A 31 -21.22 5.75 7.81
C GLY A 31 -22.38 4.80 7.95
N GLU A 32 -23.23 4.67 6.92
CA GLU A 32 -24.38 3.75 6.91
C GLU A 32 -24.05 2.37 6.32
N VAL A 33 -22.86 2.21 5.73
CA VAL A 33 -22.43 0.95 5.11
C VAL A 33 -21.95 -0.01 6.19
N ARG A 34 -22.58 -1.18 6.27
CA ARG A 34 -22.25 -2.16 7.30
C ARG A 34 -20.91 -2.85 7.06
N GLY A 35 -20.17 -3.07 8.13
CA GLY A 35 -18.96 -3.88 8.12
C GLY A 35 -17.72 -3.19 7.50
N VAL A 36 -17.74 -1.86 7.34
CA VAL A 36 -16.55 -1.10 6.91
C VAL A 36 -15.43 -1.26 7.91
N ARG A 37 -14.25 -1.70 7.41
CA ARG A 37 -13.02 -1.82 8.18
C ARG A 37 -12.07 -0.72 7.75
N TRP A 38 -11.87 0.27 8.61
CA TRP A 38 -10.95 1.36 8.37
C TRP A 38 -9.50 0.91 8.57
N GLN A 39 -8.59 1.49 7.79
CA GLN A 39 -7.16 1.31 8.02
C GLN A 39 -6.80 1.98 9.36
N ASP A 40 -6.43 1.19 10.36
CA ASP A 40 -6.15 1.63 11.73
C ASP A 40 -4.66 1.89 11.99
N GLY A 41 -3.76 1.17 11.34
CA GLY A 41 -2.32 1.39 11.38
C GLY A 41 -1.88 2.62 10.57
N HIS A 42 -0.61 2.71 10.24
CA HIS A 42 -0.11 3.73 9.32
C HIS A 42 -0.64 3.49 7.90
N PHE A 43 -0.85 4.57 7.16
CA PHE A 43 -1.15 4.49 5.74
C PHE A 43 0.13 4.17 4.96
N HIS A 44 0.01 3.41 3.89
CA HIS A 44 1.17 2.98 3.12
C HIS A 44 0.82 2.70 1.65
N VAL A 45 1.85 2.79 0.81
CA VAL A 45 1.86 2.23 -0.54
C VAL A 45 2.70 0.96 -0.50
N THR A 46 2.15 -0.16 -0.93
CA THR A 46 2.92 -1.41 -1.10
C THR A 46 3.52 -1.42 -2.50
N VAL A 47 4.84 -1.49 -2.59
CA VAL A 47 5.57 -1.51 -3.89
C VAL A 47 5.95 -2.92 -4.33
N VAL A 48 6.19 -3.79 -3.37
CA VAL A 48 6.48 -5.20 -3.59
C VAL A 48 5.66 -6.05 -2.65
N PHE A 49 4.96 -7.02 -3.21
CA PHE A 49 4.25 -8.05 -2.49
C PHE A 49 4.76 -9.39 -3.00
N ILE A 50 5.44 -10.15 -2.14
CA ILE A 50 6.07 -11.42 -2.47
C ILE A 50 5.12 -12.54 -2.09
N ASN A 51 4.66 -13.29 -3.10
CA ASN A 51 3.69 -14.38 -2.91
C ASN A 51 4.33 -15.66 -2.37
N ASP A 52 5.66 -15.77 -2.51
CA ASP A 52 6.38 -16.94 -2.03
C ASP A 52 6.42 -16.97 -0.50
N GLU A 53 6.46 -18.16 0.04
CA GLU A 53 6.78 -18.36 1.45
C GLU A 53 8.28 -18.11 1.65
N VAL A 54 8.61 -17.11 2.45
CA VAL A 54 9.99 -16.67 2.69
C VAL A 54 10.42 -17.13 4.08
N ASP A 55 11.47 -17.96 4.12
CA ASP A 55 12.13 -18.34 5.36
C ASP A 55 13.03 -17.19 5.89
N VAL A 56 13.63 -17.41 7.05
CA VAL A 56 14.49 -16.39 7.70
C VAL A 56 15.70 -16.03 6.85
N ALA A 57 16.31 -17.01 6.16
CA ALA A 57 17.46 -16.76 5.31
C ALA A 57 17.07 -16.01 4.04
N GLY A 58 15.95 -16.38 3.42
CA GLY A 58 15.37 -15.67 2.29
C GLY A 58 14.97 -14.23 2.64
N ALA A 59 14.37 -14.02 3.81
CA ALA A 59 14.04 -12.68 4.29
C ALA A 59 15.28 -11.81 4.49
N GLY A 60 16.39 -12.38 4.98
CA GLY A 60 17.67 -11.69 5.09
C GLY A 60 18.20 -11.26 3.72
N LYS A 61 18.20 -12.15 2.72
CA LYS A 61 18.61 -11.81 1.34
C LYS A 61 17.74 -10.74 0.71
N LEU A 62 16.44 -10.81 0.90
CA LEU A 62 15.51 -9.78 0.44
C LEU A 62 15.78 -8.42 1.09
N ALA A 63 16.04 -8.40 2.40
CA ALA A 63 16.40 -7.18 3.11
C ALA A 63 17.70 -6.57 2.57
N GLU A 64 18.73 -7.38 2.26
CA GLU A 64 19.98 -6.92 1.65
C GLU A 64 19.76 -6.31 0.25
N VAL A 65 18.91 -6.93 -0.56
CA VAL A 65 18.52 -6.37 -1.88
C VAL A 65 17.86 -5.02 -1.71
N MET A 66 16.92 -4.91 -0.75
CA MET A 66 16.21 -3.66 -0.46
C MET A 66 17.15 -2.60 0.14
N ASP A 67 18.07 -2.99 1.02
CA ASP A 67 19.12 -2.09 1.53
C ASP A 67 19.91 -1.44 0.38
N GLY A 68 20.33 -2.25 -0.61
CA GLY A 68 21.07 -1.75 -1.77
C GLY A 68 20.25 -0.81 -2.65
N GLU A 69 18.96 -1.06 -2.82
CA GLU A 69 18.07 -0.24 -3.65
C GLU A 69 17.63 1.06 -2.97
N LEU A 70 17.50 1.04 -1.64
CA LEU A 70 17.09 2.20 -0.86
C LEU A 70 18.27 3.07 -0.38
N ALA A 71 19.50 2.55 -0.47
CA ALA A 71 20.69 3.27 -0.06
C ALA A 71 20.88 4.57 -0.88
N GLY A 72 20.88 5.70 -0.18
CA GLY A 72 21.04 7.03 -0.81
C GLY A 72 19.83 7.51 -1.62
N MET A 73 18.70 6.77 -1.57
CA MET A 73 17.48 7.24 -2.19
C MET A 73 16.90 8.43 -1.45
N ALA A 74 16.60 9.50 -2.18
CA ALA A 74 15.82 10.62 -1.63
C ALA A 74 14.37 10.19 -1.41
N ALA A 75 13.72 10.76 -0.39
CA ALA A 75 12.31 10.51 -0.13
C ALA A 75 11.46 10.93 -1.34
N PRO A 76 10.75 10.01 -1.99
CA PRO A 76 9.90 10.37 -3.12
C PRO A 76 8.73 11.23 -2.66
N VAL A 77 8.36 12.23 -3.47
CA VAL A 77 7.20 13.09 -3.24
C VAL A 77 6.11 12.69 -4.23
N LEU A 78 5.01 12.14 -3.72
CA LEU A 78 3.86 11.76 -4.53
C LEU A 78 2.70 12.72 -4.28
N THR A 79 1.95 13.07 -5.32
CA THR A 79 0.76 13.92 -5.19
C THR A 79 -0.50 13.07 -5.26
N PHE A 80 -1.22 13.03 -4.14
CA PHE A 80 -2.47 12.29 -3.98
C PHE A 80 -3.66 13.25 -4.03
N ASP A 81 -4.72 12.88 -4.75
CA ASP A 81 -5.90 13.75 -4.93
C ASP A 81 -7.22 13.02 -5.24
N THR A 82 -7.21 11.70 -5.33
CA THR A 82 -8.41 10.96 -5.77
C THR A 82 -8.67 9.74 -4.90
N VAL A 83 -9.89 9.64 -4.38
CA VAL A 83 -10.41 8.43 -3.71
C VAL A 83 -11.17 7.59 -4.74
N ALA A 84 -10.88 6.30 -4.78
CA ALA A 84 -11.50 5.33 -5.69
C ALA A 84 -11.76 4.00 -5.00
N ALA A 85 -12.37 3.05 -5.71
CA ALA A 85 -12.59 1.70 -5.20
C ALA A 85 -12.46 0.65 -6.30
N PHE A 86 -11.96 -0.52 -5.92
CA PHE A 86 -11.99 -1.74 -6.72
C PHE A 86 -12.44 -2.94 -5.88
N THR A 87 -12.87 -4.01 -6.55
CA THR A 87 -13.20 -5.27 -5.89
C THR A 87 -11.99 -6.20 -5.90
N THR A 88 -11.72 -6.85 -4.76
CA THR A 88 -10.64 -7.86 -4.67
C THR A 88 -10.93 -9.06 -5.59
N GLN A 89 -9.90 -9.78 -6.01
CA GLN A 89 -10.03 -10.94 -6.91
C GLN A 89 -11.03 -12.00 -6.40
N GLY A 90 -11.12 -12.19 -5.08
CA GLY A 90 -12.09 -13.10 -4.47
C GLY A 90 -13.52 -12.57 -4.42
N GLY A 91 -13.80 -11.36 -4.90
CA GLY A 91 -15.13 -10.75 -4.98
C GLY A 91 -15.77 -10.38 -3.63
N GLY A 92 -15.15 -10.77 -2.50
CA GLY A 92 -15.75 -10.62 -1.17
C GLY A 92 -15.64 -9.23 -0.54
N MET A 93 -14.71 -8.41 -1.03
CA MET A 93 -14.42 -7.09 -0.46
C MET A 93 -14.18 -6.05 -1.55
N HIS A 94 -14.65 -4.83 -1.32
CA HIS A 94 -14.19 -3.64 -2.02
C HIS A 94 -13.08 -2.99 -1.22
N VAL A 95 -12.04 -2.52 -1.89
CA VAL A 95 -10.97 -1.72 -1.32
C VAL A 95 -11.21 -0.27 -1.69
N VAL A 96 -11.42 0.58 -0.70
CA VAL A 96 -11.45 2.04 -0.85
C VAL A 96 -10.03 2.56 -0.66
N TYR A 97 -9.53 3.30 -1.63
CA TYR A 97 -8.14 3.73 -1.65
C TYR A 97 -7.96 5.15 -2.16
N LEU A 98 -6.85 5.74 -1.76
CA LEU A 98 -6.35 7.00 -2.30
C LEU A 98 -5.31 6.68 -3.37
N THR A 99 -5.38 7.37 -4.51
CA THR A 99 -4.41 7.22 -5.60
C THR A 99 -3.67 8.51 -5.86
N ALA A 100 -2.45 8.40 -6.42
CA ALA A 100 -1.65 9.55 -6.81
C ALA A 100 -1.91 9.92 -8.26
N SER A 101 -2.08 11.21 -8.53
CA SER A 101 -2.17 11.78 -9.88
C SER A 101 -0.81 12.15 -10.46
N GLN A 102 0.19 12.37 -9.60
CA GLN A 102 1.55 12.69 -9.99
C GLN A 102 2.53 11.80 -9.24
N VAL A 103 3.35 11.12 -10.00
CA VAL A 103 4.39 10.19 -9.54
C VAL A 103 5.68 10.58 -10.21
N PRO A 104 6.76 10.87 -9.46
CA PRO A 104 8.05 11.18 -10.05
C PRO A 104 8.59 10.02 -10.90
N ASP A 105 9.23 10.32 -12.02
CA ASP A 105 9.81 9.32 -12.92
C ASP A 105 10.84 8.45 -12.18
N GLU A 106 11.64 9.04 -11.30
CA GLU A 106 12.65 8.34 -10.49
C GLU A 106 12.01 7.28 -9.59
N TRP A 107 10.82 7.57 -9.05
CA TRP A 107 10.06 6.61 -8.27
C TRP A 107 9.57 5.45 -9.11
N ALA A 108 9.02 5.72 -10.30
CA ALA A 108 8.56 4.68 -11.21
C ALA A 108 9.74 3.78 -11.63
N VAL A 109 10.86 4.37 -12.02
CA VAL A 109 12.10 3.65 -12.35
C VAL A 109 12.61 2.81 -11.19
N PHE A 110 12.60 3.34 -9.97
CA PHE A 110 12.97 2.59 -8.76
C PHE A 110 12.08 1.36 -8.56
N VAL A 111 10.75 1.53 -8.63
CA VAL A 111 9.80 0.43 -8.46
C VAL A 111 10.01 -0.65 -9.51
N ASP A 112 10.14 -0.28 -10.78
CA ASP A 112 10.33 -1.22 -11.89
C ASP A 112 11.67 -1.97 -11.75
N ARG A 113 12.75 -1.27 -11.41
CA ARG A 113 14.08 -1.86 -11.21
C ARG A 113 14.09 -2.85 -10.05
N LEU A 114 13.52 -2.48 -8.91
CA LEU A 114 13.43 -3.37 -7.74
C LEU A 114 12.62 -4.63 -8.07
N ARG A 115 11.46 -4.47 -8.71
CA ARG A 115 10.61 -5.60 -9.10
C ARG A 115 11.30 -6.53 -10.10
N ALA A 116 11.94 -5.98 -11.12
CA ALA A 116 12.71 -6.76 -12.09
C ALA A 116 13.86 -7.54 -11.42
N LYS A 117 14.55 -6.94 -10.47
CA LYS A 117 15.63 -7.59 -9.71
C LYS A 117 15.12 -8.77 -8.89
N LEU A 118 13.98 -8.61 -8.22
CA LEU A 118 13.37 -9.68 -7.42
C LEU A 118 12.85 -10.83 -8.30
N ILE A 119 12.24 -10.52 -9.45
CA ILE A 119 11.84 -11.52 -10.45
C ILE A 119 13.08 -12.28 -10.98
N GLY A 120 14.19 -11.58 -11.23
CA GLY A 120 15.46 -12.19 -11.63
C GLY A 120 16.08 -13.09 -10.55
N LEU A 121 15.64 -13.00 -9.32
CA LEU A 121 15.97 -13.88 -8.20
C LEU A 121 14.93 -14.97 -7.95
N ASP A 122 14.05 -15.24 -8.93
CA ASP A 122 12.99 -16.24 -8.93
C ASP A 122 11.86 -16.01 -7.90
N TYR A 123 11.65 -14.76 -7.45
CA TYR A 123 10.48 -14.45 -6.61
C TYR A 123 9.24 -14.17 -7.44
N HIS A 124 8.09 -14.69 -7.01
CA HIS A 124 6.78 -14.41 -7.59
C HIS A 124 6.16 -13.19 -6.91
N LEU A 125 6.00 -12.12 -7.68
CA LEU A 125 5.46 -10.87 -7.15
C LEU A 125 3.98 -10.72 -7.49
N GLY A 126 3.21 -10.19 -6.53
CA GLY A 126 1.86 -9.70 -6.80
C GLY A 126 1.86 -8.53 -7.80
N PRO A 127 0.71 -8.24 -8.43
CA PRO A 127 0.59 -7.08 -9.32
C PRO A 127 0.86 -5.78 -8.54
N PHE A 128 1.49 -4.81 -9.20
CA PHE A 128 1.68 -3.48 -8.63
C PHE A 128 0.56 -2.54 -9.09
N GLN A 129 -0.10 -1.95 -8.12
CA GLN A 129 -1.02 -0.83 -8.32
C GLN A 129 -0.74 0.21 -7.25
N LEU A 130 -0.42 1.43 -7.66
CA LEU A 130 -0.19 2.53 -6.73
C LEU A 130 -1.49 2.91 -6.02
N HIS A 131 -1.64 2.52 -4.77
CA HIS A 131 -2.79 2.85 -3.95
C HIS A 131 -2.45 2.88 -2.47
N VAL A 132 -3.16 3.72 -1.74
CA VAL A 132 -3.16 3.74 -0.27
C VAL A 132 -4.50 3.25 0.21
N THR A 133 -4.57 2.07 0.81
CA THR A 133 -5.82 1.55 1.36
C THR A 133 -6.31 2.45 2.49
N LEU A 134 -7.55 2.93 2.39
CA LEU A 134 -8.23 3.73 3.40
C LEU A 134 -9.22 2.89 4.20
N ALA A 135 -9.96 2.01 3.51
CA ALA A 135 -10.93 1.12 4.10
C ALA A 135 -11.16 -0.13 3.25
N ARG A 136 -11.72 -1.16 3.87
CA ARG A 136 -12.25 -2.36 3.22
C ARG A 136 -13.73 -2.47 3.53
N VAL A 137 -14.53 -2.69 2.50
CA VAL A 137 -16.00 -2.73 2.57
C VAL A 137 -16.48 -4.10 2.07
N PRO A 138 -17.30 -4.85 2.82
CA PRO A 138 -17.87 -6.10 2.32
C PRO A 138 -18.69 -5.86 1.06
N ALA A 139 -18.42 -6.63 -0.02
CA ALA A 139 -19.12 -6.46 -1.29
C ALA A 139 -20.65 -6.74 -1.20
N GLY A 140 -21.08 -7.53 -0.20
CA GLY A 140 -22.50 -7.74 0.08
C GLY A 140 -23.20 -6.58 0.81
N SER A 141 -22.49 -5.55 1.23
CA SER A 141 -23.06 -4.38 1.94
C SER A 141 -23.38 -3.20 1.04
N ILE A 142 -22.75 -3.12 -0.10
CA ILE A 142 -22.94 -2.09 -1.13
C ILE A 142 -22.35 -2.62 -2.43
N ASP A 143 -22.97 -2.33 -3.57
CA ASP A 143 -22.35 -2.64 -4.84
C ASP A 143 -21.24 -1.64 -5.21
N LEU A 144 -20.36 -2.04 -6.15
CA LEU A 144 -19.17 -1.23 -6.49
C LEU A 144 -19.54 0.10 -7.15
N GLU A 145 -20.56 0.13 -7.98
CA GLU A 145 -20.97 1.36 -8.70
C GLU A 145 -21.61 2.37 -7.74
N GLU A 146 -22.45 1.91 -6.82
CA GLU A 146 -22.98 2.77 -5.76
C GLU A 146 -21.86 3.31 -4.87
N LEU A 147 -20.89 2.44 -4.49
CA LEU A 147 -19.72 2.86 -3.73
C LEU A 147 -18.96 3.96 -4.48
N ARG A 148 -18.64 3.76 -5.75
CA ARG A 148 -17.96 4.74 -6.60
C ARG A 148 -18.73 6.05 -6.70
N ALA A 149 -20.05 5.99 -6.86
CA ALA A 149 -20.90 7.19 -6.92
C ALA A 149 -20.87 8.01 -5.60
N ARG A 150 -20.68 7.36 -4.46
CA ARG A 150 -20.47 8.07 -3.19
C ARG A 150 -19.07 8.69 -3.12
N LEU A 151 -18.04 7.95 -3.56
CA LEU A 151 -16.64 8.39 -3.47
C LEU A 151 -16.32 9.58 -4.39
N VAL A 152 -16.89 9.65 -5.59
CA VAL A 152 -16.67 10.76 -6.53
C VAL A 152 -17.09 12.12 -5.98
N ARG A 153 -17.94 12.15 -4.96
CA ARG A 153 -18.40 13.37 -4.29
C ARG A 153 -17.43 13.86 -3.20
N ILE A 154 -16.38 13.09 -2.89
CA ILE A 154 -15.39 13.47 -1.89
C ILE A 154 -14.37 14.40 -2.55
N ASP A 155 -14.37 15.66 -2.13
CA ASP A 155 -13.37 16.63 -2.56
C ASP A 155 -12.06 16.39 -1.81
N VAL A 156 -11.10 15.77 -2.50
CA VAL A 156 -9.77 15.49 -1.95
C VAL A 156 -8.82 16.57 -2.46
N PRO A 157 -8.23 17.37 -1.57
CA PRO A 157 -7.27 18.38 -2.01
C PRO A 157 -6.01 17.69 -2.56
N LYS A 158 -5.34 18.32 -3.51
CA LYS A 158 -4.02 17.86 -3.96
C LYS A 158 -3.03 17.92 -2.80
N MET A 159 -2.50 16.75 -2.43
CA MET A 159 -1.55 16.61 -1.33
C MET A 159 -0.23 16.05 -1.85
N SER A 160 0.81 16.88 -1.88
CA SER A 160 2.18 16.44 -2.20
C SER A 160 2.86 15.98 -0.92
N LEU A 161 3.10 14.68 -0.79
CA LEU A 161 3.57 14.05 0.43
C LEU A 161 4.93 13.37 0.19
N ALA A 162 5.92 13.71 1.01
CA ALA A 162 7.20 13.04 1.02
C ALA A 162 7.10 11.71 1.79
N LEU A 163 7.51 10.61 1.16
CA LEU A 163 7.50 9.28 1.77
C LEU A 163 8.87 9.01 2.42
N THR A 164 9.04 9.53 3.63
CA THR A 164 10.32 9.50 4.36
C THR A 164 10.61 8.19 5.07
N LYS A 165 9.66 7.27 5.12
CA LYS A 165 9.82 5.98 5.79
C LYS A 165 9.38 4.84 4.89
N ALA A 166 10.19 3.79 4.85
CA ALA A 166 9.83 2.51 4.24
C ALA A 166 10.06 1.38 5.22
N ASP A 167 9.32 0.30 5.08
CA ASP A 167 9.59 -0.93 5.83
C ASP A 167 9.37 -2.18 4.98
N TYR A 168 10.17 -3.20 5.23
CA TYR A 168 9.99 -4.54 4.74
C TYR A 168 9.48 -5.41 5.87
N ARG A 169 8.33 -6.06 5.65
CA ARG A 169 7.65 -6.93 6.62
C ARG A 169 7.68 -8.37 6.15
N PHE A 170 8.06 -9.25 7.06
CA PHE A 170 8.05 -10.68 6.86
C PHE A 170 7.64 -11.40 8.16
N TYR A 171 7.15 -12.62 8.02
CA TYR A 171 6.69 -13.40 9.15
C TYR A 171 7.80 -14.32 9.66
N ARG A 172 8.14 -14.21 10.92
CA ARG A 172 9.18 -14.99 11.58
C ARG A 172 8.73 -15.45 12.97
N GLU A 173 8.92 -16.73 13.28
CA GLU A 173 8.68 -17.26 14.63
C GLU A 173 7.30 -16.86 15.20
N PHE A 174 6.27 -17.03 14.39
CA PHE A 174 4.87 -16.71 14.70
C PHE A 174 4.54 -15.21 14.89
N LYS A 175 5.43 -14.30 14.52
CA LYS A 175 5.23 -12.86 14.57
C LYS A 175 5.78 -12.15 13.32
N TRP A 176 5.29 -10.95 13.10
CA TRP A 176 5.84 -10.07 12.07
C TRP A 176 7.18 -9.49 12.52
N ALA A 177 8.18 -9.66 11.68
CA ALA A 177 9.46 -8.97 11.79
C ALA A 177 9.50 -7.80 10.78
N VAL A 178 10.22 -6.74 11.11
CA VAL A 178 10.25 -5.50 10.34
C VAL A 178 11.70 -5.03 10.19
N ARG A 179 12.08 -4.68 8.95
CA ARG A 179 13.26 -3.89 8.63
C ARG A 179 12.79 -2.51 8.18
N GLU A 180 13.32 -1.46 8.77
CA GLU A 180 12.89 -0.09 8.52
C GLU A 180 14.00 0.76 7.91
N TRP A 181 13.61 1.72 7.07
CA TRP A 181 14.50 2.72 6.49
C TRP A 181 13.91 4.12 6.66
N THR A 182 14.77 5.07 6.92
CA THR A 182 14.46 6.50 6.88
C THR A 182 15.14 7.11 5.67
N LEU A 183 14.35 7.78 4.83
CA LEU A 183 14.81 8.43 3.60
C LEU A 183 14.96 9.92 3.84
N SER A 184 16.02 10.52 3.28
CA SER A 184 16.28 11.94 3.42
C SER A 184 15.37 12.75 2.50
N THR A 185 14.84 13.87 3.01
CA THR A 185 14.26 14.91 2.15
C THR A 185 15.40 15.76 1.59
N CYS A 186 15.42 15.98 0.29
CA CYS A 186 16.32 16.93 -0.36
C CYS A 186 15.96 18.36 0.01
#